data_42c900826fd1446ae101c33ac4d62089
#
_entry.id   42c900826fd1446ae101c33ac4d62089
#
_cell.length_a   1.000
_cell.length_b   1.000
_cell.length_c   1.000
_cell.angle_alpha   90.00
_cell.angle_beta   90.00
_cell.angle_gamma   90.00
#
_symmetry.space_group_name_H-M   'P 1'
#
loop_
_entity.id
_entity.type
_entity.pdbx_description
1 polymer ?
#
loop_
_entity_poly.entity_id
_entity_poly.type
_entity_poly.pdbx_seq_one_letter_code
_entity_poly.pdbx_strand_id
1 'polypeptide(L)'
;MTVDISTFNPFDPSTQQCPFPHYAQTREEAPVHPVPGLGVHLVTKHDLVMQVLRDPQTYSSMFGGAGMPLSSADREKFAEVMAAGYPRVPTMLTADQPDHTRYRRLVARAFHPKVIAEMEPIIRQITVELIESWIDKGRIEFVKEFGVPLPVRVIAKALNVPDDRLADFKRWSDDSIAGIGTNITLEQRLQAEYGVNEFQHYFAEQIELRRTNPQDDILTNLLNASIDDDDPEVTDKRQLDMPEMLSIIQQLLVAGNETTTKSLTEMVRLLAENPEEWAALKADPSRAEKVFEETLRLSTPTQGMWRILTKDAELGGVQLTKGQRIIIVFASANRDEALYDNPDDFIPMRDHLRDNLAFGKGIHFCLGANLSRLEGKVAAEELSKRIDTITLSESNKYQYFPSFMLRGLTDLDIEFTAAKGVTA
;
A
#
# COMPACT_ATOMS: atom_id res chain seq x y z
N MET A 1 -5.35 27.04 10.69
CA MET A 1 -5.54 26.91 12.16
C MET A 1 -4.27 26.31 12.71
N THR A 2 -3.63 27.00 13.67
CA THR A 2 -2.47 26.45 14.41
C THR A 2 -2.99 25.36 15.34
N VAL A 3 -2.40 24.19 15.28
CA VAL A 3 -2.70 23.06 16.19
C VAL A 3 -1.56 22.92 17.20
N ASP A 4 -1.90 22.51 18.42
CA ASP A 4 -0.87 22.22 19.43
C ASP A 4 -0.24 20.85 19.16
N ILE A 5 1.05 20.86 18.78
CA ILE A 5 1.80 19.63 18.53
C ILE A 5 2.40 19.01 19.79
N SER A 6 2.37 19.72 20.95
CA SER A 6 2.95 19.20 22.20
C SER A 6 2.26 17.93 22.72
N THR A 7 1.00 17.71 22.33
CA THR A 7 0.20 16.51 22.63
C THR A 7 -0.08 15.64 21.43
N PHE A 8 0.50 15.96 20.27
CA PHE A 8 0.23 15.24 19.03
C PHE A 8 0.61 13.76 19.11
N ASN A 9 -0.37 12.92 18.89
CA ASN A 9 -0.22 11.47 18.87
C ASN A 9 -0.83 10.90 17.55
N PRO A 10 -0.02 10.41 16.61
CA PRO A 10 -0.52 9.87 15.35
C PRO A 10 -1.29 8.56 15.51
N PHE A 11 -1.22 7.94 16.70
CA PHE A 11 -1.95 6.70 17.01
C PHE A 11 -3.34 6.96 17.60
N ASP A 12 -3.69 8.22 17.87
CA ASP A 12 -5.03 8.58 18.34
C ASP A 12 -6.04 8.46 17.18
N PRO A 13 -7.15 7.71 17.35
CA PRO A 13 -8.16 7.52 16.31
C PRO A 13 -8.75 8.83 15.78
N SER A 14 -8.91 9.86 16.62
CA SER A 14 -9.42 11.17 16.19
C SER A 14 -8.43 11.89 15.27
N THR A 15 -7.14 11.80 15.58
CA THR A 15 -6.06 12.35 14.75
C THR A 15 -5.99 11.63 13.40
N GLN A 16 -6.19 10.31 13.38
CA GLN A 16 -6.12 9.50 12.15
C GLN A 16 -7.19 9.89 11.13
N GLN A 17 -8.31 10.47 11.55
CA GLN A 17 -9.34 10.97 10.61
C GLN A 17 -8.83 12.16 9.78
N CYS A 18 -8.04 13.07 10.36
CA CYS A 18 -7.44 14.21 9.65
C CYS A 18 -6.09 14.62 10.28
N PRO A 19 -4.98 13.93 9.96
CA PRO A 19 -3.66 14.21 10.55
C PRO A 19 -2.94 15.42 9.92
N PHE A 20 -3.37 15.91 8.77
CA PHE A 20 -2.64 16.86 7.94
C PHE A 20 -2.36 18.21 8.63
N PRO A 21 -3.27 18.82 9.41
CA PRO A 21 -2.97 20.06 10.14
C PRO A 21 -1.81 19.87 11.13
N HIS A 22 -1.75 18.72 11.82
CA HIS A 22 -0.65 18.39 12.72
C HIS A 22 0.66 18.17 11.95
N TYR A 23 0.60 17.51 10.80
CA TYR A 23 1.80 17.32 9.94
C TYR A 23 2.33 18.66 9.43
N ALA A 24 1.47 19.59 9.02
CA ALA A 24 1.88 20.93 8.60
C ALA A 24 2.59 21.67 9.74
N GLN A 25 2.02 21.68 10.94
CA GLN A 25 2.62 22.34 12.10
C GLN A 25 3.94 21.67 12.51
N THR A 26 4.03 20.31 12.46
CA THR A 26 5.30 19.63 12.76
C THR A 26 6.38 19.92 11.71
N ARG A 27 6.04 20.03 10.41
CA ARG A 27 7.02 20.45 9.40
C ARG A 27 7.61 21.82 9.68
N GLU A 28 6.80 22.74 10.17
CA GLU A 28 7.22 24.10 10.47
C GLU A 28 8.05 24.19 11.75
N GLU A 29 7.57 23.62 12.86
CA GLU A 29 8.14 23.84 14.20
C GLU A 29 9.15 22.79 14.65
N ALA A 30 8.87 21.51 14.32
CA ALA A 30 9.66 20.38 14.80
C ALA A 30 9.67 19.23 13.77
N PRO A 31 10.41 19.33 12.66
CA PRO A 31 10.36 18.35 11.58
C PRO A 31 10.84 16.94 11.95
N VAL A 32 11.57 16.81 13.06
CA VAL A 32 11.84 15.55 13.77
C VAL A 32 11.16 15.64 15.12
N HIS A 33 9.88 15.24 15.18
CA HIS A 33 8.98 15.49 16.30
C HIS A 33 8.92 14.30 17.27
N PRO A 34 9.26 14.46 18.56
CA PRO A 34 9.09 13.40 19.54
C PRO A 34 7.60 13.19 19.84
N VAL A 35 7.12 11.94 19.71
CA VAL A 35 5.75 11.58 20.09
C VAL A 35 5.68 11.42 21.61
N PRO A 36 4.86 12.21 22.32
CA PRO A 36 4.83 12.20 23.79
C PRO A 36 4.54 10.81 24.36
N GLY A 37 5.36 10.37 25.31
CA GLY A 37 5.17 9.12 26.05
C GLY A 37 5.47 7.82 25.30
N LEU A 38 5.85 7.87 23.99
CA LEU A 38 6.01 6.65 23.18
C LEU A 38 7.46 6.35 22.79
N GLY A 39 8.41 7.25 23.06
CA GLY A 39 9.82 7.05 22.70
C GLY A 39 10.07 6.93 21.18
N VAL A 40 9.19 7.49 20.37
CA VAL A 40 9.22 7.46 18.91
C VAL A 40 9.33 8.90 18.39
N HIS A 41 10.02 9.12 17.27
CA HIS A 41 10.03 10.41 16.58
C HIS A 41 9.36 10.28 15.21
N LEU A 42 8.60 11.31 14.82
CA LEU A 42 8.10 11.49 13.46
C LEU A 42 9.10 12.30 12.66
N VAL A 43 9.36 11.92 11.42
CA VAL A 43 10.13 12.68 10.46
C VAL A 43 9.19 13.15 9.37
N THR A 44 8.94 14.46 9.28
CA THR A 44 7.81 15.02 8.55
C THR A 44 8.17 15.84 7.31
N LYS A 45 9.40 16.40 7.19
CA LYS A 45 9.89 17.10 6.01
C LYS A 45 10.40 16.17 4.94
N HIS A 46 10.15 16.52 3.68
CA HIS A 46 10.55 15.73 2.51
C HIS A 46 12.07 15.46 2.45
N ASP A 47 12.88 16.45 2.63
CA ASP A 47 14.35 16.33 2.59
C ASP A 47 14.89 15.41 3.69
N LEU A 48 14.36 15.49 4.90
CA LEU A 48 14.74 14.63 6.02
C LEU A 48 14.26 13.19 5.82
N VAL A 49 13.04 12.98 5.31
CA VAL A 49 12.55 11.66 4.92
C VAL A 49 13.46 11.05 3.84
N MET A 50 13.86 11.84 2.85
CA MET A 50 14.81 11.41 1.81
C MET A 50 16.20 11.10 2.37
N GLN A 51 16.69 11.84 3.38
CA GLN A 51 17.94 11.52 4.07
C GLN A 51 17.86 10.14 4.72
N VAL A 52 16.78 9.84 5.44
CA VAL A 52 16.55 8.52 6.05
C VAL A 52 16.49 7.40 5.00
N LEU A 53 15.76 7.60 3.90
CA LEU A 53 15.61 6.60 2.84
C LEU A 53 16.90 6.29 2.08
N ARG A 54 17.87 7.23 2.07
CA ARG A 54 19.17 7.07 1.41
C ARG A 54 20.23 6.40 2.29
N ASP A 55 19.98 6.26 3.58
CA ASP A 55 20.89 5.62 4.53
C ASP A 55 20.26 4.41 5.25
N PRO A 56 20.01 3.31 4.53
CA PRO A 56 19.43 2.11 5.11
C PRO A 56 20.34 1.42 6.14
N GLN A 57 21.62 1.73 6.15
CA GLN A 57 22.57 1.19 7.13
C GLN A 57 22.38 1.81 8.52
N THR A 58 22.04 3.09 8.58
CA THR A 58 21.74 3.79 9.83
C THR A 58 20.28 3.56 10.24
N TYR A 59 19.35 3.54 9.28
CA TYR A 59 17.91 3.49 9.50
C TYR A 59 17.33 2.16 9.00
N SER A 60 17.46 1.13 9.81
CA SER A 60 17.04 -0.25 9.52
C SER A 60 15.52 -0.37 9.34
N SER A 61 15.12 -1.24 8.41
CA SER A 61 13.72 -1.64 8.20
C SER A 61 13.30 -2.83 9.10
N MET A 62 14.19 -3.39 9.89
CA MET A 62 13.92 -4.51 10.81
C MET A 62 13.27 -4.03 12.12
N PHE A 63 12.12 -3.38 12.05
CA PHE A 63 11.47 -2.75 13.20
C PHE A 63 10.67 -3.72 14.11
N GLY A 64 10.72 -5.02 13.87
CA GLY A 64 10.21 -6.05 14.79
C GLY A 64 8.68 -6.16 14.92
N GLY A 65 7.92 -5.65 13.94
CA GLY A 65 6.45 -5.69 13.96
C GLY A 65 5.81 -4.57 14.78
N ALA A 66 4.66 -4.08 14.31
CA ALA A 66 3.91 -2.95 14.88
C ALA A 66 2.73 -3.39 15.77
N GLY A 67 2.73 -4.62 16.29
CA GLY A 67 1.64 -5.13 17.13
C GLY A 67 1.74 -4.67 18.57
N MET A 68 0.59 -4.46 19.23
CA MET A 68 0.53 -4.25 20.68
C MET A 68 1.08 -5.46 21.43
N PRO A 69 1.79 -5.24 22.56
CA PRO A 69 2.29 -6.34 23.40
C PRO A 69 1.13 -7.20 23.90
N LEU A 70 1.23 -8.51 23.68
CA LEU A 70 0.31 -9.49 24.26
C LEU A 70 0.73 -9.84 25.70
N SER A 71 -0.22 -10.19 26.57
CA SER A 71 0.07 -10.82 27.85
C SER A 71 0.83 -12.15 27.64
N SER A 72 1.49 -12.68 28.67
CA SER A 72 2.21 -13.97 28.56
C SER A 72 1.29 -15.11 28.11
N ALA A 73 0.08 -15.20 28.72
CA ALA A 73 -0.91 -16.24 28.39
C ALA A 73 -1.46 -16.07 26.94
N ASP A 74 -1.66 -14.84 26.51
CA ASP A 74 -2.16 -14.57 25.16
C ASP A 74 -1.08 -14.85 24.09
N ARG A 75 0.19 -14.60 24.42
CA ARG A 75 1.34 -14.98 23.57
C ARG A 75 1.45 -16.48 23.35
N GLU A 76 1.17 -17.27 24.40
CA GLU A 76 1.21 -18.72 24.32
C GLU A 76 0.13 -19.25 23.37
N LYS A 77 -1.11 -18.79 23.53
CA LYS A 77 -2.22 -19.13 22.62
C LYS A 77 -1.95 -18.70 21.18
N PHE A 78 -1.41 -17.49 21.00
CA PHE A 78 -1.09 -16.98 19.67
C PHE A 78 0.04 -17.78 19.02
N ALA A 79 1.07 -18.15 19.78
CA ALA A 79 2.17 -18.98 19.30
C ALA A 79 1.70 -20.40 18.90
N GLU A 80 0.73 -20.97 19.63
CA GLU A 80 0.14 -22.27 19.30
C GLU A 80 -0.58 -22.22 17.95
N VAL A 81 -1.38 -21.16 17.69
CA VAL A 81 -2.06 -20.99 16.40
C VAL A 81 -1.05 -20.75 15.28
N MET A 82 -0.03 -19.91 15.50
CA MET A 82 1.03 -19.68 14.52
C MET A 82 1.82 -20.94 14.17
N ALA A 83 2.00 -21.86 15.13
CA ALA A 83 2.75 -23.11 14.93
C ALA A 83 2.04 -24.09 13.99
N ALA A 84 0.75 -23.90 13.74
CA ALA A 84 -0.02 -24.67 12.75
C ALA A 84 0.26 -24.26 11.29
N GLY A 85 0.88 -23.09 11.08
CA GLY A 85 1.28 -22.58 9.79
C GLY A 85 2.78 -22.73 9.52
N TYR A 86 3.26 -22.01 8.51
CA TYR A 86 4.68 -21.93 8.17
C TYR A 86 5.35 -20.76 8.90
N PRO A 87 6.65 -20.88 9.23
CA PRO A 87 7.42 -19.77 9.79
C PRO A 87 7.35 -18.51 8.91
N ARG A 88 7.17 -17.34 9.52
CA ARG A 88 7.24 -16.06 8.82
C ARG A 88 8.68 -15.59 8.75
N VAL A 89 9.11 -15.22 7.56
CA VAL A 89 10.47 -14.76 7.28
C VAL A 89 10.43 -13.28 6.95
N PRO A 90 11.28 -12.43 7.58
CA PRO A 90 11.49 -11.07 7.11
C PRO A 90 12.01 -11.11 5.66
N THR A 91 11.25 -10.51 4.73
CA THR A 91 11.63 -10.48 3.32
C THR A 91 11.70 -9.03 2.81
N MET A 92 11.30 -8.74 1.59
CA MET A 92 11.51 -7.45 0.91
C MET A 92 11.09 -6.19 1.68
N LEU A 93 10.06 -6.28 2.54
CA LEU A 93 9.54 -5.13 3.27
C LEU A 93 10.34 -4.83 4.55
N THR A 94 10.79 -5.87 5.24
CA THR A 94 11.32 -5.80 6.61
C THR A 94 12.75 -6.33 6.76
N ALA A 95 13.36 -6.86 5.70
CA ALA A 95 14.77 -7.26 5.72
C ALA A 95 15.67 -6.07 5.42
N ASP A 96 16.88 -6.08 5.99
CA ASP A 96 17.97 -5.20 5.60
C ASP A 96 18.93 -5.93 4.65
N GLN A 97 19.87 -5.19 4.07
CA GLN A 97 20.97 -5.78 3.28
C GLN A 97 21.88 -6.64 4.17
N PRO A 98 22.40 -7.78 3.69
CA PRO A 98 22.35 -8.27 2.30
C PRO A 98 21.07 -9.03 1.94
N ASP A 99 20.28 -9.53 2.91
CA ASP A 99 19.12 -10.40 2.66
C ASP A 99 18.06 -9.69 1.82
N HIS A 100 17.81 -8.41 2.09
CA HIS A 100 16.90 -7.60 1.27
C HIS A 100 17.29 -7.62 -0.21
N THR A 101 18.59 -7.46 -0.54
CA THR A 101 19.09 -7.46 -1.92
C THR A 101 18.80 -8.79 -2.58
N ARG A 102 19.02 -9.91 -1.88
CA ARG A 102 18.71 -11.26 -2.36
C ARG A 102 17.22 -11.40 -2.72
N TYR A 103 16.31 -11.08 -1.80
CA TYR A 103 14.87 -11.17 -2.07
C TYR A 103 14.44 -10.27 -3.23
N ARG A 104 14.91 -9.05 -3.29
CA ARG A 104 14.60 -8.12 -4.39
C ARG A 104 15.05 -8.66 -5.74
N ARG A 105 16.26 -9.26 -5.85
CA ARG A 105 16.78 -9.87 -7.08
C ARG A 105 15.89 -11.02 -7.53
N LEU A 106 15.52 -11.93 -6.60
CA LEU A 106 14.71 -13.11 -6.92
C LEU A 106 13.29 -12.76 -7.40
N VAL A 107 12.70 -11.70 -6.85
CA VAL A 107 11.31 -11.30 -7.18
C VAL A 107 11.23 -10.30 -8.33
N ALA A 108 12.27 -9.52 -8.60
CA ALA A 108 12.26 -8.41 -9.55
C ALA A 108 11.83 -8.80 -10.98
N ARG A 109 12.14 -10.02 -11.41
CA ARG A 109 11.78 -10.50 -12.76
C ARG A 109 10.27 -10.55 -12.99
N ALA A 110 9.51 -10.99 -11.97
CA ALA A 110 8.05 -11.07 -12.03
C ALA A 110 7.36 -9.69 -12.10
N PHE A 111 8.05 -8.63 -11.64
CA PHE A 111 7.56 -7.24 -11.64
C PHE A 111 8.31 -6.33 -12.61
N HIS A 112 9.01 -6.93 -13.57
CA HIS A 112 9.70 -6.14 -14.59
C HIS A 112 8.68 -5.29 -15.39
N PRO A 113 8.99 -4.03 -15.74
CA PRO A 113 8.04 -3.12 -16.42
C PRO A 113 7.38 -3.72 -17.66
N LYS A 114 8.13 -4.54 -18.43
CA LYS A 114 7.59 -5.23 -19.61
C LYS A 114 6.51 -6.25 -19.23
N VAL A 115 6.74 -7.06 -18.20
CA VAL A 115 5.76 -8.06 -17.71
C VAL A 115 4.50 -7.37 -17.20
N ILE A 116 4.66 -6.26 -16.47
CA ILE A 116 3.52 -5.47 -16.00
C ILE A 116 2.75 -4.84 -17.17
N ALA A 117 3.43 -4.33 -18.19
CA ALA A 117 2.76 -3.77 -19.38
C ALA A 117 1.92 -4.82 -20.13
N GLU A 118 2.36 -6.08 -20.15
CA GLU A 118 1.62 -7.20 -20.75
C GLU A 118 0.31 -7.54 -19.98
N MET A 119 0.16 -7.05 -18.74
CA MET A 119 -1.08 -7.20 -17.97
C MET A 119 -2.17 -6.17 -18.32
N GLU A 120 -1.86 -5.10 -19.09
CA GLU A 120 -2.85 -4.05 -19.41
C GLU A 120 -4.16 -4.59 -20.00
N PRO A 121 -4.16 -5.53 -20.97
CA PRO A 121 -5.41 -6.04 -21.53
C PRO A 121 -6.33 -6.70 -20.50
N ILE A 122 -5.76 -7.51 -19.59
CA ILE A 122 -6.55 -8.19 -18.55
C ILE A 122 -7.04 -7.21 -17.47
N ILE A 123 -6.21 -6.22 -17.07
CA ILE A 123 -6.61 -5.18 -16.13
C ILE A 123 -7.78 -4.37 -16.72
N ARG A 124 -7.68 -4.00 -18.00
CA ARG A 124 -8.73 -3.27 -18.72
C ARG A 124 -10.01 -4.08 -18.82
N GLN A 125 -9.92 -5.37 -19.14
CA GLN A 125 -11.08 -6.27 -19.16
C GLN A 125 -11.76 -6.32 -17.80
N ILE A 126 -11.02 -6.56 -16.72
CA ILE A 126 -11.56 -6.60 -15.35
C ILE A 126 -12.22 -5.26 -14.99
N THR A 127 -11.58 -4.14 -15.33
CA THR A 127 -12.11 -2.80 -15.09
C THR A 127 -13.44 -2.58 -15.80
N VAL A 128 -13.52 -2.95 -17.07
CA VAL A 128 -14.73 -2.82 -17.90
C VAL A 128 -15.86 -3.69 -17.34
N GLU A 129 -15.59 -4.96 -17.07
CA GLU A 129 -16.57 -5.90 -16.49
C GLU A 129 -17.16 -5.37 -15.17
N LEU A 130 -16.31 -4.81 -14.30
CA LEU A 130 -16.76 -4.21 -13.04
C LEU A 130 -17.67 -3.01 -13.30
N ILE A 131 -17.29 -2.08 -14.18
CA ILE A 131 -18.10 -0.90 -14.50
C ILE A 131 -19.44 -1.32 -15.11
N GLU A 132 -19.46 -2.25 -16.05
CA GLU A 132 -20.67 -2.74 -16.71
C GLU A 132 -21.63 -3.42 -15.74
N SER A 133 -21.14 -4.03 -14.65
CA SER A 133 -21.99 -4.68 -13.63
C SER A 133 -22.88 -3.70 -12.84
N TRP A 134 -22.58 -2.42 -12.88
CA TRP A 134 -23.29 -1.40 -12.09
C TRP A 134 -23.61 -0.10 -12.84
N ILE A 135 -23.17 0.07 -14.11
CA ILE A 135 -23.32 1.35 -14.83
C ILE A 135 -24.78 1.83 -14.96
N ASP A 136 -25.73 0.91 -14.98
CA ASP A 136 -27.16 1.22 -15.08
C ASP A 136 -27.81 1.58 -13.73
N LYS A 137 -27.11 1.44 -12.61
CA LYS A 137 -27.65 1.72 -11.27
C LYS A 137 -27.74 3.22 -10.95
N GLY A 138 -26.91 4.06 -11.58
CA GLY A 138 -26.84 5.50 -11.34
C GLY A 138 -26.26 5.89 -9.97
N ARG A 139 -26.09 4.93 -9.06
CA ARG A 139 -25.47 5.07 -7.74
C ARG A 139 -24.85 3.76 -7.30
N ILE A 140 -23.66 3.84 -6.66
CA ILE A 140 -22.99 2.68 -6.04
C ILE A 140 -22.24 3.09 -4.78
N GLU A 141 -21.94 2.10 -3.93
CA GLU A 141 -20.88 2.17 -2.93
C GLU A 141 -19.57 1.77 -3.63
N PHE A 142 -18.72 2.75 -3.93
CA PHE A 142 -17.58 2.61 -4.83
C PHE A 142 -16.48 1.69 -4.28
N VAL A 143 -16.23 1.72 -2.96
CA VAL A 143 -15.19 0.88 -2.36
C VAL A 143 -15.52 -0.60 -2.58
N LYS A 144 -16.77 -0.99 -2.30
CA LYS A 144 -17.22 -2.38 -2.38
C LYS A 144 -17.43 -2.87 -3.83
N GLU A 145 -17.99 -2.01 -4.68
CA GLU A 145 -18.39 -2.40 -6.05
C GLU A 145 -17.25 -2.26 -7.06
N PHE A 146 -16.20 -1.48 -6.76
CA PHE A 146 -15.08 -1.23 -7.67
C PHE A 146 -13.72 -1.19 -6.99
N GLY A 147 -13.54 -0.37 -5.97
CA GLY A 147 -12.22 -0.10 -5.36
C GLY A 147 -11.53 -1.35 -4.84
N VAL A 148 -12.25 -2.24 -4.16
CA VAL A 148 -11.75 -3.52 -3.65
C VAL A 148 -11.69 -4.58 -4.76
N PRO A 149 -12.75 -4.82 -5.58
CA PRO A 149 -12.74 -5.89 -6.56
C PRO A 149 -11.64 -5.77 -7.62
N LEU A 150 -11.30 -4.57 -8.07
CA LEU A 150 -10.30 -4.40 -9.13
C LEU A 150 -8.92 -4.94 -8.71
N PRO A 151 -8.23 -4.41 -7.69
CA PRO A 151 -6.90 -4.90 -7.34
C PRO A 151 -6.90 -6.35 -6.83
N VAL A 152 -7.96 -6.78 -6.15
CA VAL A 152 -8.11 -8.18 -5.70
C VAL A 152 -8.13 -9.13 -6.90
N ARG A 153 -8.92 -8.85 -7.95
CA ARG A 153 -8.96 -9.68 -9.16
C ARG A 153 -7.65 -9.62 -9.95
N VAL A 154 -6.99 -8.47 -10.00
CA VAL A 154 -5.70 -8.31 -10.70
C VAL A 154 -4.62 -9.14 -10.05
N ILE A 155 -4.42 -9.06 -8.73
CA ILE A 155 -3.38 -9.84 -8.05
C ILE A 155 -3.74 -11.33 -7.98
N ALA A 156 -5.03 -11.68 -7.83
CA ALA A 156 -5.48 -13.07 -7.91
C ALA A 156 -5.15 -13.67 -9.28
N LYS A 157 -5.38 -12.92 -10.37
CA LYS A 157 -5.01 -13.35 -11.73
C LYS A 157 -3.50 -13.53 -11.89
N ALA A 158 -2.70 -12.60 -11.35
CA ALA A 158 -1.23 -12.69 -11.38
C ALA A 158 -0.68 -13.89 -10.60
N LEU A 159 -1.35 -14.29 -9.50
CA LEU A 159 -1.05 -15.48 -8.70
C LEU A 159 -1.75 -16.75 -9.21
N ASN A 160 -2.52 -16.64 -10.30
CA ASN A 160 -3.30 -17.71 -10.89
C ASN A 160 -4.27 -18.39 -9.89
N VAL A 161 -4.94 -17.55 -9.09
CA VAL A 161 -6.01 -17.98 -8.17
C VAL A 161 -7.32 -18.14 -8.97
N PRO A 162 -8.00 -19.29 -8.88
CA PRO A 162 -9.27 -19.51 -9.57
C PRO A 162 -10.39 -18.57 -9.10
N ASP A 163 -11.33 -18.25 -9.97
CA ASP A 163 -12.43 -17.30 -9.69
C ASP A 163 -13.32 -17.73 -8.52
N ASP A 164 -13.53 -19.03 -8.34
CA ASP A 164 -14.30 -19.61 -7.23
C ASP A 164 -13.60 -19.48 -5.86
N ARG A 165 -12.32 -19.07 -5.83
CA ARG A 165 -11.53 -18.82 -4.63
C ARG A 165 -11.34 -17.32 -4.33
N LEU A 166 -11.91 -16.42 -5.13
CA LEU A 166 -11.74 -14.96 -4.93
C LEU A 166 -12.26 -14.47 -3.57
N ALA A 167 -13.35 -15.06 -3.06
CA ALA A 167 -13.90 -14.74 -1.75
C ALA A 167 -12.92 -15.11 -0.61
N ASP A 168 -12.31 -16.30 -0.67
CA ASP A 168 -11.28 -16.72 0.27
C ASP A 168 -10.04 -15.82 0.16
N PHE A 169 -9.63 -15.52 -1.07
CA PHE A 169 -8.47 -14.69 -1.34
C PHE A 169 -8.64 -13.28 -0.74
N LYS A 170 -9.83 -12.68 -0.87
CA LYS A 170 -10.15 -11.39 -0.23
C LYS A 170 -10.12 -11.53 1.30
N ARG A 171 -10.73 -12.57 1.88
CA ARG A 171 -10.73 -12.82 3.31
C ARG A 171 -9.31 -12.98 3.85
N TRP A 172 -8.44 -13.75 3.20
CA TRP A 172 -7.03 -13.91 3.58
C TRP A 172 -6.25 -12.59 3.53
N SER A 173 -6.59 -11.71 2.58
CA SER A 173 -6.03 -10.35 2.54
C SER A 173 -6.43 -9.56 3.77
N ASP A 174 -7.70 -9.57 4.16
CA ASP A 174 -8.22 -8.87 5.33
C ASP A 174 -7.58 -9.41 6.62
N ASP A 175 -7.51 -10.74 6.75
CA ASP A 175 -6.87 -11.40 7.89
C ASP A 175 -5.38 -11.02 8.00
N SER A 176 -4.68 -10.93 6.87
CA SER A 176 -3.26 -10.57 6.85
C SER A 176 -2.98 -9.13 7.28
N ILE A 177 -3.93 -8.21 7.12
CA ILE A 177 -3.79 -6.81 7.52
C ILE A 177 -4.41 -6.47 8.88
N ALA A 178 -5.24 -7.35 9.42
CA ALA A 178 -6.07 -7.09 10.61
C ALA A 178 -5.27 -6.54 11.80
N GLY A 179 -4.01 -6.96 11.95
CA GLY A 179 -3.11 -6.50 13.01
C GLY A 179 -2.23 -5.29 12.65
N ILE A 180 -2.31 -4.77 11.41
CA ILE A 180 -1.39 -3.73 10.94
C ILE A 180 -1.90 -2.33 11.32
N GLY A 181 -1.30 -1.75 12.36
CA GLY A 181 -1.61 -0.37 12.78
C GLY A 181 -2.99 -0.18 13.42
N THR A 182 -3.66 -1.26 13.81
CA THR A 182 -4.98 -1.27 14.42
C THR A 182 -4.97 -1.88 15.82
N ASN A 183 -5.90 -1.46 16.67
CA ASN A 183 -6.15 -2.05 17.97
C ASN A 183 -7.26 -3.09 17.84
N ILE A 184 -6.88 -4.36 17.66
CA ILE A 184 -7.84 -5.49 17.62
C ILE A 184 -7.74 -6.35 18.88
N THR A 185 -8.84 -7.01 19.23
CA THR A 185 -8.89 -7.93 20.37
C THR A 185 -8.03 -9.18 20.11
N LEU A 186 -7.69 -9.91 21.17
CA LEU A 186 -7.01 -11.20 21.02
C LEU A 186 -7.81 -12.16 20.13
N GLU A 187 -9.12 -12.24 20.34
CA GLU A 187 -9.99 -13.12 19.56
C GLU A 187 -9.94 -12.79 18.06
N GLN A 188 -10.04 -11.51 17.71
CA GLN A 188 -9.89 -11.05 16.33
C GLN A 188 -8.51 -11.38 15.76
N ARG A 189 -7.45 -11.23 16.58
CA ARG A 189 -6.09 -11.57 16.18
C ARG A 189 -5.91 -13.07 15.94
N LEU A 190 -6.48 -13.92 16.79
CA LEU A 190 -6.45 -15.38 16.61
C LEU A 190 -7.24 -15.79 15.36
N GLN A 191 -8.42 -15.19 15.15
CA GLN A 191 -9.22 -15.46 13.95
C GLN A 191 -8.46 -15.09 12.68
N ALA A 192 -7.82 -13.93 12.66
CA ALA A 192 -6.99 -13.51 11.52
C ALA A 192 -5.81 -14.47 11.30
N GLU A 193 -5.20 -14.99 12.38
CA GLU A 193 -4.10 -15.94 12.27
C GLU A 193 -4.54 -17.29 11.68
N TYR A 194 -5.75 -17.78 11.99
CA TYR A 194 -6.32 -18.95 11.34
C TYR A 194 -6.46 -18.74 9.82
N GLY A 195 -6.94 -17.57 9.39
CA GLY A 195 -7.03 -17.23 7.98
C GLY A 195 -5.67 -17.15 7.28
N VAL A 196 -4.65 -16.61 7.99
CA VAL A 196 -3.28 -16.61 7.47
C VAL A 196 -2.72 -18.03 7.33
N ASN A 197 -2.97 -18.93 8.28
CA ASN A 197 -2.54 -20.33 8.18
C ASN A 197 -3.22 -21.03 6.99
N GLU A 198 -4.53 -20.79 6.79
CA GLU A 198 -5.26 -21.34 5.64
C GLU A 198 -4.67 -20.84 4.31
N PHE A 199 -4.37 -19.54 4.21
CA PHE A 199 -3.66 -18.96 3.08
C PHE A 199 -2.31 -19.66 2.83
N GLN A 200 -1.50 -19.85 3.88
CA GLN A 200 -0.19 -20.49 3.76
C GLN A 200 -0.30 -21.93 3.25
N HIS A 201 -1.22 -22.72 3.78
CA HIS A 201 -1.43 -24.09 3.34
C HIS A 201 -1.91 -24.17 1.88
N TYR A 202 -2.85 -23.31 1.49
CA TYR A 202 -3.32 -23.23 0.12
C TYR A 202 -2.17 -22.93 -0.85
N PHE A 203 -1.37 -21.88 -0.57
CA PHE A 203 -0.28 -21.52 -1.46
C PHE A 203 0.89 -22.50 -1.43
N ALA A 204 1.16 -23.15 -0.30
CA ALA A 204 2.14 -24.24 -0.23
C ALA A 204 1.75 -25.40 -1.18
N GLU A 205 0.48 -25.80 -1.18
CA GLU A 205 -0.03 -26.80 -2.12
C GLU A 205 0.10 -26.32 -3.58
N GLN A 206 -0.27 -25.08 -3.86
CA GLN A 206 -0.16 -24.51 -5.21
C GLN A 206 1.30 -24.43 -5.70
N ILE A 207 2.26 -24.14 -4.84
CA ILE A 207 3.70 -24.15 -5.15
C ILE A 207 4.16 -25.56 -5.47
N GLU A 208 3.79 -26.56 -4.66
CA GLU A 208 4.18 -27.96 -4.91
C GLU A 208 3.60 -28.48 -6.24
N LEU A 209 2.38 -28.10 -6.59
CA LEU A 209 1.79 -28.44 -7.89
C LEU A 209 2.61 -27.86 -9.07
N ARG A 210 3.18 -26.65 -8.93
CA ARG A 210 4.02 -26.02 -9.98
C ARG A 210 5.38 -26.72 -10.16
N ARG A 211 5.86 -27.47 -9.17
CA ARG A 211 7.10 -28.29 -9.35
C ARG A 211 6.95 -29.33 -10.43
N THR A 212 5.74 -29.91 -10.55
CA THR A 212 5.45 -30.97 -11.54
C THR A 212 4.68 -30.46 -12.75
N ASN A 213 3.96 -29.37 -12.61
CA ASN A 213 3.15 -28.76 -13.67
C ASN A 213 3.33 -27.23 -13.68
N PRO A 214 4.44 -26.71 -14.21
CA PRO A 214 4.70 -25.27 -14.29
C PRO A 214 3.60 -24.53 -15.05
N GLN A 215 3.23 -23.33 -14.57
CA GLN A 215 2.27 -22.45 -15.19
C GLN A 215 2.94 -21.12 -15.56
N ASP A 216 2.30 -20.32 -16.41
CA ASP A 216 2.74 -18.96 -16.68
C ASP A 216 2.19 -18.02 -15.59
N ASP A 217 2.79 -18.07 -14.40
CA ASP A 217 2.36 -17.31 -13.22
C ASP A 217 3.53 -16.92 -12.30
N ILE A 218 3.23 -16.01 -11.35
CA ILE A 218 4.22 -15.55 -10.36
C ILE A 218 4.73 -16.71 -9.51
N LEU A 219 3.91 -17.72 -9.19
CA LEU A 219 4.32 -18.84 -8.34
C LEU A 219 5.42 -19.66 -9.02
N THR A 220 5.25 -19.99 -10.30
CA THR A 220 6.27 -20.68 -11.11
C THR A 220 7.53 -19.82 -11.24
N ASN A 221 7.37 -18.51 -11.43
CA ASN A 221 8.51 -17.60 -11.53
C ASN A 221 9.30 -17.52 -10.21
N LEU A 222 8.64 -17.48 -9.06
CA LEU A 222 9.30 -17.51 -7.75
C LEU A 222 10.00 -18.84 -7.49
N LEU A 223 9.36 -19.95 -7.83
CA LEU A 223 9.92 -21.30 -7.67
C LEU A 223 11.21 -21.49 -8.46
N ASN A 224 11.29 -20.91 -9.67
CA ASN A 224 12.43 -21.01 -10.56
C ASN A 224 13.38 -19.81 -10.49
N ALA A 225 13.12 -18.87 -9.59
CA ALA A 225 13.97 -17.69 -9.44
C ALA A 225 15.39 -18.08 -9.01
N SER A 226 16.36 -17.52 -9.68
CA SER A 226 17.78 -17.73 -9.40
C SER A 226 18.56 -16.42 -9.49
N ILE A 227 19.68 -16.37 -8.81
CA ILE A 227 20.65 -15.28 -8.85
C ILE A 227 21.85 -15.75 -9.64
N ASP A 228 22.39 -14.88 -10.49
CA ASP A 228 23.56 -15.18 -11.31
C ASP A 228 24.77 -15.49 -10.40
N ASP A 229 25.56 -16.51 -10.76
CA ASP A 229 26.68 -17.00 -9.94
C ASP A 229 27.76 -15.94 -9.70
N ASP A 230 27.87 -14.96 -10.60
CA ASP A 230 28.84 -13.87 -10.56
C ASP A 230 28.29 -12.57 -9.97
N ASP A 231 27.02 -12.53 -9.49
CA ASP A 231 26.50 -11.34 -8.80
C ASP A 231 27.27 -11.07 -7.50
N PRO A 232 28.04 -9.96 -7.41
CA PRO A 232 28.89 -9.67 -6.27
C PRO A 232 28.12 -9.15 -5.04
N GLU A 233 26.88 -8.70 -5.23
CA GLU A 233 26.08 -8.08 -4.16
C GLU A 233 25.32 -9.13 -3.34
N VAL A 234 25.20 -10.38 -3.85
CA VAL A 234 24.46 -11.44 -3.17
C VAL A 234 25.37 -12.64 -2.89
N THR A 235 25.60 -12.90 -1.63
CA THR A 235 26.41 -14.04 -1.16
C THR A 235 25.61 -15.34 -1.05
N ASP A 236 24.35 -15.27 -0.59
CA ASP A 236 23.42 -16.42 -0.54
C ASP A 236 22.66 -16.54 -1.85
N LYS A 237 23.08 -17.46 -2.71
CA LYS A 237 22.49 -17.70 -4.05
C LYS A 237 21.49 -18.85 -4.10
N ARG A 238 21.15 -19.43 -2.95
CA ARG A 238 20.14 -20.49 -2.90
C ARG A 238 18.79 -19.98 -3.40
N GLN A 239 18.00 -20.87 -3.98
CA GLN A 239 16.61 -20.60 -4.33
C GLN A 239 15.79 -20.29 -3.06
N LEU A 240 14.62 -19.70 -3.26
CA LEU A 240 13.67 -19.48 -2.16
C LEU A 240 13.19 -20.81 -1.59
N ASP A 241 13.17 -20.93 -0.26
CA ASP A 241 12.49 -22.02 0.41
C ASP A 241 10.99 -21.75 0.58
N MET A 242 10.23 -22.73 1.06
CA MET A 242 8.78 -22.61 1.22
C MET A 242 8.37 -21.43 2.14
N PRO A 243 8.94 -21.28 3.36
CA PRO A 243 8.66 -20.14 4.22
C PRO A 243 8.94 -18.78 3.57
N GLU A 244 10.03 -18.64 2.83
CA GLU A 244 10.39 -17.42 2.11
C GLU A 244 9.38 -17.11 1.00
N MET A 245 9.01 -18.11 0.18
CA MET A 245 8.01 -17.96 -0.89
C MET A 245 6.65 -17.54 -0.32
N LEU A 246 6.17 -18.21 0.74
CA LEU A 246 4.90 -17.89 1.39
C LEU A 246 4.88 -16.49 1.99
N SER A 247 5.99 -16.08 2.63
CA SER A 247 6.13 -14.73 3.18
C SER A 247 6.11 -13.66 2.07
N ILE A 248 6.74 -13.93 0.93
CA ILE A 248 6.73 -13.06 -0.24
C ILE A 248 5.32 -12.97 -0.84
N ILE A 249 4.64 -14.10 -1.05
CA ILE A 249 3.29 -14.12 -1.61
C ILE A 249 2.30 -13.38 -0.70
N GLN A 250 2.40 -13.56 0.62
CA GLN A 250 1.59 -12.81 1.58
C GLN A 250 1.86 -11.30 1.52
N GLN A 251 3.12 -10.88 1.38
CA GLN A 251 3.44 -9.46 1.18
C GLN A 251 2.85 -8.91 -0.12
N LEU A 252 2.88 -9.68 -1.21
CA LEU A 252 2.28 -9.28 -2.49
C LEU A 252 0.76 -9.13 -2.38
N LEU A 253 0.09 -10.08 -1.70
CA LEU A 253 -1.34 -10.02 -1.44
C LEU A 253 -1.73 -8.74 -0.71
N VAL A 254 -1.11 -8.49 0.43
CA VAL A 254 -1.42 -7.34 1.31
C VAL A 254 -1.08 -6.02 0.63
N ALA A 255 0.13 -5.90 0.09
CA ALA A 255 0.61 -4.65 -0.49
C ALA A 255 -0.15 -4.26 -1.77
N GLY A 256 -0.57 -5.24 -2.58
CA GLY A 256 -1.26 -4.99 -3.84
C GLY A 256 -2.72 -4.56 -3.68
N ASN A 257 -3.43 -5.12 -2.70
CA ASN A 257 -4.86 -4.89 -2.54
C ASN A 257 -5.19 -3.56 -1.85
N GLU A 258 -4.74 -3.40 -0.60
CA GLU A 258 -5.19 -2.32 0.26
C GLU A 258 -4.79 -0.93 -0.22
N THR A 259 -3.55 -0.78 -0.65
CA THR A 259 -3.02 0.52 -1.07
C THR A 259 -3.67 0.99 -2.37
N THR A 260 -3.88 0.07 -3.32
CA THR A 260 -4.53 0.39 -4.59
C THR A 260 -6.02 0.68 -4.42
N THR A 261 -6.74 -0.10 -3.60
CA THR A 261 -8.13 0.18 -3.21
C THR A 261 -8.29 1.61 -2.68
N LYS A 262 -7.44 2.00 -1.72
CA LYS A 262 -7.47 3.32 -1.10
C LYS A 262 -7.15 4.43 -2.12
N SER A 263 -6.19 4.19 -3.01
CA SER A 263 -5.84 5.16 -4.07
C SER A 263 -6.96 5.34 -5.08
N LEU A 264 -7.60 4.25 -5.54
CA LEU A 264 -8.72 4.31 -6.49
C LEU A 264 -9.93 5.04 -5.90
N THR A 265 -10.24 4.76 -4.63
CA THR A 265 -11.33 5.43 -3.91
C THR A 265 -11.08 6.93 -3.78
N GLU A 266 -9.87 7.33 -3.36
CA GLU A 266 -9.50 8.73 -3.26
C GLU A 266 -9.44 9.43 -4.63
N MET A 267 -9.03 8.72 -5.70
CA MET A 267 -9.05 9.28 -7.05
C MET A 267 -10.46 9.69 -7.47
N VAL A 268 -11.44 8.81 -7.25
CA VAL A 268 -12.83 9.11 -7.59
C VAL A 268 -13.41 10.21 -6.71
N ARG A 269 -13.11 10.22 -5.41
CA ARG A 269 -13.50 11.30 -4.51
C ARG A 269 -12.94 12.65 -4.97
N LEU A 270 -11.62 12.72 -5.24
CA LEU A 270 -10.96 13.94 -5.69
C LEU A 270 -11.51 14.43 -7.03
N LEU A 271 -11.77 13.53 -7.99
CA LEU A 271 -12.35 13.89 -9.28
C LEU A 271 -13.81 14.38 -9.14
N ALA A 272 -14.59 13.83 -8.21
CA ALA A 272 -15.95 14.29 -7.95
C ALA A 272 -15.98 15.66 -7.23
N GLU A 273 -14.99 15.95 -6.41
CA GLU A 273 -14.81 17.26 -5.74
C GLU A 273 -14.24 18.33 -6.69
N ASN A 274 -13.61 17.93 -7.81
CA ASN A 274 -12.99 18.83 -8.81
C ASN A 274 -13.59 18.54 -10.20
N PRO A 275 -14.84 18.96 -10.47
CA PRO A 275 -15.55 18.62 -11.72
C PRO A 275 -14.85 19.14 -12.99
N GLU A 276 -14.05 20.19 -12.89
CA GLU A 276 -13.20 20.69 -13.98
C GLU A 276 -12.10 19.70 -14.37
N GLU A 277 -11.50 19.02 -13.39
CA GLU A 277 -10.49 17.97 -13.65
C GLU A 277 -11.14 16.69 -14.19
N TRP A 278 -12.38 16.36 -13.75
CA TRP A 278 -13.15 15.29 -14.36
C TRP A 278 -13.46 15.59 -15.84
N ALA A 279 -13.93 16.82 -16.15
CA ALA A 279 -14.18 17.24 -17.52
C ALA A 279 -12.90 17.23 -18.38
N ALA A 280 -11.78 17.67 -17.83
CA ALA A 280 -10.48 17.66 -18.50
C ALA A 280 -9.99 16.23 -18.78
N LEU A 281 -10.16 15.29 -17.85
CA LEU A 281 -9.82 13.87 -18.04
C LEU A 281 -10.69 13.22 -19.13
N LYS A 282 -11.99 13.53 -19.16
CA LYS A 282 -12.91 13.06 -20.22
C LYS A 282 -12.50 13.58 -21.61
N ALA A 283 -12.11 14.84 -21.68
CA ALA A 283 -11.69 15.47 -22.93
C ALA A 283 -10.34 14.94 -23.43
N ASP A 284 -9.45 14.60 -22.50
CA ASP A 284 -8.12 14.07 -22.78
C ASP A 284 -7.76 12.90 -21.82
N PRO A 285 -8.08 11.65 -22.19
CA PRO A 285 -7.76 10.48 -21.37
C PRO A 285 -6.25 10.26 -21.14
N SER A 286 -5.36 10.89 -21.91
CA SER A 286 -3.91 10.81 -21.66
C SER A 286 -3.49 11.44 -20.32
N ARG A 287 -4.37 12.23 -19.69
CA ARG A 287 -4.20 12.79 -18.35
C ARG A 287 -4.30 11.74 -17.23
N ALA A 288 -4.85 10.55 -17.51
CA ALA A 288 -5.14 9.51 -16.50
C ALA A 288 -3.95 9.17 -15.61
N GLU A 289 -2.75 9.04 -16.17
CA GLU A 289 -1.53 8.76 -15.43
C GLU A 289 -1.20 9.89 -14.44
N LYS A 290 -1.32 11.15 -14.84
CA LYS A 290 -1.04 12.31 -14.00
C LYS A 290 -2.11 12.51 -12.92
N VAL A 291 -3.38 12.27 -13.26
CA VAL A 291 -4.50 12.25 -12.29
C VAL A 291 -4.22 11.24 -11.19
N PHE A 292 -3.83 10.02 -11.54
CA PHE A 292 -3.53 9.00 -10.55
C PHE A 292 -2.27 9.34 -9.73
N GLU A 293 -1.22 9.88 -10.35
CA GLU A 293 0.01 10.28 -9.64
C GLU A 293 -0.25 11.41 -8.62
N GLU A 294 -1.08 12.40 -8.97
CA GLU A 294 -1.47 13.45 -8.02
C GLU A 294 -2.37 12.93 -6.91
N THR A 295 -3.26 11.98 -7.24
CA THR A 295 -4.03 11.26 -6.24
C THR A 295 -3.11 10.56 -5.25
N LEU A 296 -2.10 9.83 -5.72
CA LEU A 296 -1.12 9.16 -4.86
C LEU A 296 -0.38 10.15 -3.95
N ARG A 297 -0.02 11.32 -4.46
CA ARG A 297 0.63 12.36 -3.67
C ARG A 297 -0.27 12.82 -2.52
N LEU A 298 -1.51 13.17 -2.82
CA LEU A 298 -2.46 13.71 -1.82
C LEU A 298 -2.98 12.65 -0.86
N SER A 299 -3.37 11.48 -1.36
CA SER A 299 -3.94 10.42 -0.53
C SER A 299 -2.86 9.71 0.29
N THR A 300 -1.71 9.44 -0.34
CA THR A 300 -0.59 8.70 0.25
C THR A 300 -1.11 7.50 1.08
N PRO A 301 -1.61 6.44 0.45
CA PRO A 301 -2.34 5.37 1.16
C PRO A 301 -1.50 4.69 2.24
N THR A 302 -0.17 4.62 2.06
CA THR A 302 0.78 4.30 3.12
C THR A 302 1.31 5.60 3.72
N GLN A 303 0.77 6.00 4.87
CA GLN A 303 1.05 7.29 5.50
C GLN A 303 2.51 7.44 5.93
N GLY A 304 3.13 6.34 6.34
CA GLY A 304 4.53 6.34 6.78
C GLY A 304 5.05 4.94 7.07
N MET A 305 6.35 4.86 7.31
CA MET A 305 7.03 3.60 7.61
C MET A 305 7.96 3.74 8.81
N TRP A 306 8.05 2.68 9.57
CA TRP A 306 8.96 2.57 10.70
C TRP A 306 10.40 2.43 10.25
N ARG A 307 11.32 2.98 11.06
CA ARG A 307 12.75 2.69 11.03
C ARG A 307 13.27 2.57 12.46
N ILE A 308 14.33 1.79 12.64
CA ILE A 308 15.06 1.69 13.89
C ILE A 308 16.52 2.07 13.64
N LEU A 309 17.11 2.87 14.53
CA LEU A 309 18.49 3.28 14.39
C LEU A 309 19.45 2.14 14.78
N THR A 310 20.40 1.85 13.93
CA THR A 310 21.47 0.87 14.17
C THR A 310 22.65 1.46 14.92
N LYS A 311 22.81 2.79 14.88
CA LYS A 311 23.83 3.61 15.56
C LYS A 311 23.27 4.98 15.90
N ASP A 312 23.98 5.73 16.74
CA ASP A 312 23.65 7.13 17.02
C ASP A 312 23.77 7.97 15.74
N ALA A 313 22.84 8.90 15.55
CA ALA A 313 22.83 9.80 14.39
C ALA A 313 22.15 11.14 14.73
N GLU A 314 22.53 12.17 13.98
CA GLU A 314 21.81 13.45 13.98
C GLU A 314 20.90 13.54 12.77
N LEU A 315 19.64 13.94 12.99
CA LEU A 315 18.67 14.16 11.93
C LEU A 315 17.90 15.47 12.20
N GLY A 316 17.98 16.42 11.27
CA GLY A 316 17.28 17.70 11.42
C GLY A 316 17.64 18.47 12.71
N GLY A 317 18.89 18.37 13.19
CA GLY A 317 19.35 18.99 14.43
C GLY A 317 18.99 18.23 15.71
N VAL A 318 18.28 17.06 15.59
CA VAL A 318 17.91 16.22 16.74
C VAL A 318 18.87 15.04 16.84
N GLN A 319 19.44 14.85 18.05
CA GLN A 319 20.28 13.70 18.35
C GLN A 319 19.42 12.47 18.64
N LEU A 320 19.57 11.45 17.83
CA LEU A 320 18.87 10.17 17.95
C LEU A 320 19.86 9.07 18.34
N THR A 321 19.47 8.17 19.23
CA THR A 321 20.34 7.13 19.76
C THR A 321 20.06 5.78 19.12
N LYS A 322 21.07 4.89 19.11
CA LYS A 322 20.94 3.50 18.68
C LYS A 322 19.74 2.81 19.35
N GLY A 323 18.96 2.07 18.56
CA GLY A 323 17.74 1.36 19.03
C GLY A 323 16.50 2.23 19.07
N GLN A 324 16.62 3.55 18.90
CA GLN A 324 15.49 4.45 18.85
C GLN A 324 14.66 4.19 17.59
N ARG A 325 13.33 4.29 17.74
CA ARG A 325 12.38 4.13 16.62
C ARG A 325 11.97 5.48 16.08
N ILE A 326 11.89 5.58 14.77
CA ILE A 326 11.33 6.72 14.07
C ILE A 326 10.27 6.26 13.07
N ILE A 327 9.36 7.16 12.72
CA ILE A 327 8.42 6.99 11.61
C ILE A 327 8.72 8.06 10.58
N ILE A 328 9.10 7.66 9.37
CA ILE A 328 9.15 8.56 8.23
C ILE A 328 7.74 8.74 7.68
N VAL A 329 7.24 9.99 7.66
CA VAL A 329 5.84 10.29 7.34
C VAL A 329 5.74 10.74 5.88
N PHE A 330 5.46 9.80 4.99
CA PHE A 330 5.33 10.07 3.54
C PHE A 330 4.19 11.04 3.24
N ALA A 331 3.06 10.89 3.96
CA ALA A 331 1.90 11.75 3.79
C ALA A 331 2.18 13.22 4.13
N SER A 332 3.07 13.46 5.10
CA SER A 332 3.53 14.79 5.43
C SER A 332 4.51 15.31 4.36
N ALA A 333 5.51 14.50 4.00
CA ALA A 333 6.51 14.86 3.00
C ALA A 333 5.90 15.15 1.61
N ASN A 334 4.81 14.46 1.25
CA ASN A 334 4.07 14.70 0.01
C ASN A 334 3.26 16.01 0.00
N ARG A 335 3.19 16.70 1.11
CA ARG A 335 2.55 18.01 1.29
C ARG A 335 3.52 19.07 1.79
N ASP A 336 4.83 18.85 1.57
CA ASP A 336 5.87 19.80 1.95
C ASP A 336 5.85 21.02 1.03
N GLU A 337 5.64 22.18 1.60
CA GLU A 337 5.55 23.49 0.94
C GLU A 337 6.89 23.89 0.29
N ALA A 338 8.00 23.28 0.73
CA ALA A 338 9.30 23.48 0.12
C ALA A 338 9.43 22.82 -1.27
N LEU A 339 8.55 21.84 -1.58
CA LEU A 339 8.58 21.10 -2.84
C LEU A 339 7.33 21.37 -3.70
N TYR A 340 6.17 21.58 -3.08
CA TYR A 340 4.89 21.69 -3.77
C TYR A 340 4.19 23.02 -3.48
N ASP A 341 3.96 23.81 -4.50
CA ASP A 341 3.08 24.98 -4.42
C ASP A 341 1.64 24.52 -4.19
N ASN A 342 0.91 25.17 -3.27
CA ASN A 342 -0.46 24.79 -2.89
C ASN A 342 -0.55 23.27 -2.63
N PRO A 343 0.16 22.75 -1.60
CA PRO A 343 0.38 21.33 -1.42
C PRO A 343 -0.89 20.53 -1.10
N ASP A 344 -1.95 21.19 -0.66
CA ASP A 344 -3.24 20.56 -0.32
C ASP A 344 -4.24 20.53 -1.49
N ASP A 345 -3.97 21.26 -2.57
CA ASP A 345 -4.84 21.32 -3.74
C ASP A 345 -4.59 20.14 -4.69
N PHE A 346 -5.66 19.66 -5.33
CA PHE A 346 -5.61 18.62 -6.36
C PHE A 346 -5.30 19.23 -7.72
N ILE A 347 -4.04 19.16 -8.13
CA ILE A 347 -3.54 19.75 -9.39
C ILE A 347 -2.81 18.67 -10.21
N PRO A 348 -3.52 17.86 -11.03
CA PRO A 348 -2.94 16.75 -11.78
C PRO A 348 -1.80 17.12 -12.73
N MET A 349 -1.72 18.39 -13.13
CA MET A 349 -0.71 18.88 -14.08
C MET A 349 0.45 19.62 -13.42
N ARG A 350 0.61 19.49 -12.07
CA ARG A 350 1.72 20.14 -11.36
C ARG A 350 3.08 19.60 -11.79
N ASP A 351 4.10 20.38 -11.61
CA ASP A 351 5.49 19.93 -11.73
C ASP A 351 5.86 19.01 -10.53
N HIS A 352 6.92 18.24 -10.68
CA HIS A 352 7.48 17.37 -9.63
C HIS A 352 6.57 16.24 -9.11
N LEU A 353 5.51 15.85 -9.86
CA LEU A 353 4.61 14.76 -9.44
C LEU A 353 5.34 13.46 -9.10
N ARG A 354 6.40 13.13 -9.84
CA ARG A 354 7.19 11.90 -9.63
C ARG A 354 8.14 11.95 -8.42
N ASP A 355 8.26 13.12 -7.77
CA ASP A 355 9.04 13.27 -6.55
C ASP A 355 8.26 12.89 -5.30
N ASN A 356 6.94 12.60 -5.44
CA ASN A 356 6.14 12.10 -4.33
C ASN A 356 6.69 10.79 -3.76
N LEU A 357 6.45 10.57 -2.47
CA LEU A 357 6.93 9.43 -1.70
C LEU A 357 5.86 8.37 -1.43
N ALA A 358 4.74 8.36 -2.17
CA ALA A 358 3.69 7.36 -1.97
C ALA A 358 4.20 5.93 -2.20
N PHE A 359 5.21 5.76 -3.06
CA PHE A 359 5.90 4.48 -3.29
C PHE A 359 7.24 4.37 -2.56
N GLY A 360 7.56 5.28 -1.64
CA GLY A 360 8.88 5.36 -1.03
C GLY A 360 9.99 5.69 -2.03
N LYS A 361 11.23 5.55 -1.60
CA LYS A 361 12.47 5.71 -2.42
C LYS A 361 13.56 4.78 -1.87
N GLY A 362 14.71 4.73 -2.56
CA GLY A 362 15.86 3.93 -2.15
C GLY A 362 15.65 2.43 -2.37
N ILE A 363 16.33 1.61 -1.56
CA ILE A 363 16.32 0.15 -1.74
C ILE A 363 14.93 -0.47 -1.56
N HIS A 364 14.08 0.12 -0.73
CA HIS A 364 12.69 -0.31 -0.49
C HIS A 364 11.66 0.38 -1.40
N PHE A 365 12.06 1.04 -2.50
CA PHE A 365 11.10 1.56 -3.48
C PHE A 365 10.09 0.48 -3.86
N CYS A 366 8.79 0.82 -3.88
CA CYS A 366 7.70 -0.13 -4.05
C CYS A 366 7.89 -1.02 -5.29
N LEU A 367 7.86 -2.33 -5.09
CA LEU A 367 7.98 -3.31 -6.16
C LEU A 367 6.81 -3.24 -7.14
N GLY A 368 5.58 -3.05 -6.61
CA GLY A 368 4.33 -2.95 -7.35
C GLY A 368 4.03 -1.58 -7.95
N ALA A 369 4.94 -0.60 -7.89
CA ALA A 369 4.66 0.77 -8.32
C ALA A 369 4.15 0.86 -9.78
N ASN A 370 4.71 0.08 -10.69
CA ASN A 370 4.28 0.07 -12.09
C ASN A 370 2.89 -0.58 -12.25
N LEU A 371 2.59 -1.64 -11.49
CA LEU A 371 1.29 -2.30 -11.52
C LEU A 371 0.20 -1.36 -10.98
N SER A 372 0.41 -0.76 -9.82
CA SER A 372 -0.54 0.18 -9.22
C SER A 372 -0.81 1.39 -10.13
N ARG A 373 0.22 1.94 -10.77
CA ARG A 373 0.07 3.02 -11.77
C ARG A 373 -0.74 2.58 -12.98
N LEU A 374 -0.51 1.36 -13.44
CA LEU A 374 -1.26 0.82 -14.57
C LEU A 374 -2.72 0.60 -14.21
N GLU A 375 -3.02 0.05 -13.04
CA GLU A 375 -4.39 -0.11 -12.53
C GLU A 375 -5.10 1.24 -12.41
N GLY A 376 -4.46 2.23 -11.79
CA GLY A 376 -5.01 3.58 -11.65
C GLY A 376 -5.24 4.29 -12.97
N LYS A 377 -4.28 4.19 -13.90
CA LYS A 377 -4.41 4.73 -15.27
C LYS A 377 -5.61 4.10 -15.99
N VAL A 378 -5.68 2.77 -16.02
CA VAL A 378 -6.76 2.05 -16.73
C VAL A 378 -8.11 2.34 -16.08
N ALA A 379 -8.19 2.38 -14.76
CA ALA A 379 -9.42 2.75 -14.05
C ALA A 379 -9.88 4.17 -14.41
N ALA A 380 -8.99 5.16 -14.38
CA ALA A 380 -9.30 6.54 -14.75
C ALA A 380 -9.78 6.65 -16.21
N GLU A 381 -9.11 5.98 -17.15
CA GLU A 381 -9.49 5.93 -18.56
C GLU A 381 -10.87 5.32 -18.78
N GLU A 382 -11.14 4.16 -18.18
CA GLU A 382 -12.39 3.43 -18.43
C GLU A 382 -13.59 4.04 -17.71
N LEU A 383 -13.39 4.60 -16.50
CA LEU A 383 -14.41 5.38 -15.79
C LEU A 383 -14.78 6.65 -16.59
N SER A 384 -13.78 7.42 -17.05
CA SER A 384 -14.01 8.67 -17.78
C SER A 384 -14.67 8.47 -19.15
N LYS A 385 -14.51 7.30 -19.77
CA LYS A 385 -15.19 6.95 -21.02
C LYS A 385 -16.67 6.60 -20.81
N ARG A 386 -17.04 5.99 -19.68
CA ARG A 386 -18.36 5.40 -19.43
C ARG A 386 -19.27 6.24 -18.54
N ILE A 387 -18.69 7.11 -17.73
CA ILE A 387 -19.42 7.99 -16.83
C ILE A 387 -19.40 9.43 -17.39
N ASP A 388 -20.58 10.04 -17.51
CA ASP A 388 -20.68 11.43 -17.94
C ASP A 388 -20.47 12.41 -16.78
N THR A 389 -21.25 12.29 -15.73
CA THR A 389 -21.12 13.09 -14.51
C THR A 389 -20.92 12.21 -13.30
N ILE A 390 -20.13 12.67 -12.34
CA ILE A 390 -19.90 12.01 -11.07
C ILE A 390 -20.08 13.04 -9.93
N THR A 391 -20.80 12.65 -8.89
CA THR A 391 -21.01 13.45 -7.68
C THR A 391 -20.93 12.57 -6.44
N LEU A 392 -20.57 13.16 -5.32
CA LEU A 392 -20.56 12.49 -4.03
C LEU A 392 -21.95 12.55 -3.42
N SER A 393 -22.44 11.42 -2.89
CA SER A 393 -23.73 11.40 -2.19
C SER A 393 -23.67 12.20 -0.89
N GLU A 394 -24.75 12.88 -0.56
CA GLU A 394 -24.89 13.60 0.73
C GLU A 394 -24.84 12.66 1.95
N SER A 395 -25.03 11.34 1.74
CA SER A 395 -24.97 10.34 2.81
C SER A 395 -23.55 10.00 3.27
N ASN A 396 -22.51 10.41 2.53
CA ASN A 396 -21.13 10.11 2.86
C ASN A 396 -20.72 10.69 4.21
N LYS A 397 -20.09 9.86 5.05
CA LYS A 397 -19.55 10.26 6.35
C LYS A 397 -18.05 10.49 6.34
N TYR A 398 -17.39 10.11 5.26
CA TYR A 398 -15.93 10.22 5.06
C TYR A 398 -15.11 9.65 6.20
N GLN A 399 -15.49 8.45 6.64
CA GLN A 399 -14.74 7.73 7.67
C GLN A 399 -13.50 7.06 7.07
N TYR A 400 -12.37 7.30 7.69
CA TYR A 400 -11.10 6.69 7.30
C TYR A 400 -10.79 5.47 8.15
N PHE A 401 -10.16 4.47 7.53
CA PHE A 401 -9.70 3.27 8.20
C PHE A 401 -8.82 3.64 9.40
N PRO A 402 -9.07 3.09 10.62
CA PRO A 402 -8.40 3.50 11.84
C PRO A 402 -6.99 2.91 11.95
N SER A 403 -6.07 3.39 11.12
CA SER A 403 -4.67 2.99 11.11
C SER A 403 -3.79 4.20 10.82
N PHE A 404 -2.71 4.35 11.59
CA PHE A 404 -1.72 5.40 11.33
C PHE A 404 -0.83 5.07 10.10
N MET A 405 -0.76 3.80 9.69
CA MET A 405 0.05 3.37 8.55
C MET A 405 -0.72 3.39 7.24
N LEU A 406 -1.97 2.93 7.27
CA LEU A 406 -2.81 2.79 6.07
C LEU A 406 -3.99 3.74 6.14
N ARG A 407 -4.10 4.68 5.20
CA ARG A 407 -5.17 5.66 5.16
C ARG A 407 -5.99 5.51 3.88
N GLY A 408 -7.30 5.42 4.02
CA GLY A 408 -8.29 5.42 2.94
C GLY A 408 -9.68 5.35 3.51
N LEU A 409 -10.64 5.79 2.75
CA LEU A 409 -12.05 5.74 3.10
C LEU A 409 -12.52 4.30 3.29
N THR A 410 -13.38 4.05 4.27
CA THR A 410 -14.01 2.75 4.50
C THR A 410 -15.16 2.50 3.54
N ASP A 411 -15.81 3.57 3.12
CA ASP A 411 -16.93 3.58 2.19
C ASP A 411 -16.96 4.90 1.39
N LEU A 412 -17.52 4.87 0.19
CA LEU A 412 -17.73 6.04 -0.66
C LEU A 412 -18.94 5.83 -1.58
N ASP A 413 -20.06 6.44 -1.23
CA ASP A 413 -21.25 6.48 -2.09
C ASP A 413 -21.08 7.53 -3.18
N ILE A 414 -21.16 7.13 -4.44
CA ILE A 414 -21.16 8.02 -5.61
C ILE A 414 -22.48 7.92 -6.37
N GLU A 415 -22.89 9.06 -6.94
CA GLU A 415 -23.99 9.16 -7.90
C GLU A 415 -23.42 9.59 -9.24
N PHE A 416 -23.94 9.03 -10.32
CA PHE A 416 -23.37 9.26 -11.65
C PHE A 416 -24.43 9.13 -12.74
N THR A 417 -24.11 9.69 -13.91
CA THR A 417 -24.85 9.43 -15.14
C THR A 417 -23.94 8.69 -16.13
N ALA A 418 -24.49 7.69 -16.83
CA ALA A 418 -23.75 6.99 -17.87
C ALA A 418 -23.52 7.90 -19.08
N ALA A 419 -22.39 7.75 -19.76
CA ALA A 419 -22.10 8.45 -21.01
C ALA A 419 -23.02 7.94 -22.12
N LYS A 420 -23.42 8.83 -23.05
CA LYS A 420 -24.31 8.48 -24.17
C LYS A 420 -23.67 7.40 -25.06
N GLY A 421 -24.43 6.35 -25.34
CA GLY A 421 -23.99 5.24 -26.21
C GLY A 421 -23.25 4.11 -25.48
N VAL A 422 -23.08 4.21 -24.19
CA VAL A 422 -22.67 3.11 -23.30
C VAL A 422 -23.94 2.50 -22.75
N THR A 423 -24.47 1.49 -23.40
CA THR A 423 -25.47 0.57 -22.84
C THR A 423 -24.78 -0.75 -22.55
N ALA A 424 -25.11 -1.38 -21.43
CA ALA A 424 -24.64 -2.70 -21.05
C ALA A 424 -24.95 -3.74 -22.12
#